data_0affe840872489421cd28aeab265bcc4
#
_entry.id   0affe840872489421cd28aeab265bcc4
#
_cell.length_a   1.000
_cell.length_b   1.000
_cell.length_c   1.000
_cell.angle_alpha   90.00
_cell.angle_beta   90.00
_cell.angle_gamma   90.00
#
_symmetry.space_group_name_H-M   'P 1'
#
loop_
_entity.id
_entity.type
_entity.pdbx_description
1 polymer ?
#
loop_
_entity_poly.entity_id
_entity_poly.type
_entity_poly.pdbx_seq_one_letter_code
_entity_poly.pdbx_strand_id
1 'polypeptide(L)'
;MYLCPMFNKPKLAIQDFDYLLPDAKIAYSPAQNRADSKLLVWDKAIIGESRYAQIANFIPSNATLIFNNSKVIAARILFEKINAENITRVIEIFCLEPTEKYTPVLLAMQAKQKVSWHCLVGGAKKWKEDVLIKELVINEEHILFYAKKINQVDGKFIIEFSWNHPTITFSEILSVIGNIPLPPYIQRKANEEDKDRYQTTYAIEEGSVAAPTAGLHFSEEVFASLADKNIIQKYLTLHVGAGTFMPVKADTIDEHDMHAEFIEVDIQLIEYLKENTGIENKPIVAVGTTSLRTIESVYWLGVKALIHKQRNENALPLNDLQLGQWEAYELAEHNFTIKETMNALLNYLNSKGTEKLIAKTQLMVTPGYQFKVCNALITNFHQPKSTLLLIIAAITGDEWKKVYAHALENDYRFLSYGDGSLFWMHNR
;
A
#
# COMPACT_ATOMS: atom_id res chain seq x y z
N MET A 1 19.98 33.27 -8.11
CA MET A 1 19.71 32.44 -6.92
C MET A 1 18.39 32.95 -6.38
N TYR A 2 17.26 32.47 -6.95
CA TYR A 2 15.94 32.78 -6.42
C TYR A 2 15.75 31.91 -5.16
N LEU A 3 15.67 32.53 -4.00
CA LEU A 3 15.21 31.89 -2.77
C LEU A 3 13.78 31.46 -3.02
N CYS A 4 13.58 30.18 -3.28
CA CYS A 4 12.26 29.57 -3.28
C CYS A 4 11.65 29.87 -1.89
N PRO A 5 10.40 30.39 -1.77
CA PRO A 5 9.79 30.53 -0.48
C PRO A 5 9.79 29.14 0.18
N MET A 6 10.38 29.05 1.38
CA MET A 6 10.40 27.78 2.11
C MET A 6 8.97 27.33 2.32
N PHE A 7 8.59 26.20 1.71
CA PHE A 7 7.30 25.56 2.00
C PHE A 7 7.23 25.28 3.51
N ASN A 8 6.27 25.89 4.17
CA ASN A 8 5.99 25.60 5.57
C ASN A 8 5.13 24.36 5.65
N LYS A 9 5.71 23.28 6.19
CA LYS A 9 4.95 22.04 6.45
C LYS A 9 3.70 22.36 7.27
N PRO A 10 2.54 21.76 6.94
CA PRO A 10 1.32 22.01 7.70
C PRO A 10 1.48 21.46 9.13
N LYS A 11 1.38 22.37 10.11
CA LYS A 11 1.41 22.01 11.53
C LYS A 11 0.00 21.58 11.96
N LEU A 12 -0.35 20.35 11.63
CA LEU A 12 -1.63 19.75 12.00
C LEU A 12 -1.42 18.89 13.26
N ALA A 13 -2.18 19.15 14.32
CA ALA A 13 -2.19 18.29 15.49
C ALA A 13 -2.88 16.97 15.15
N ILE A 14 -2.23 15.83 15.41
CA ILE A 14 -2.83 14.52 15.13
C ILE A 14 -4.10 14.28 15.94
N GLN A 15 -4.24 14.95 17.09
CA GLN A 15 -5.42 14.90 17.95
C GLN A 15 -6.69 15.44 17.27
N ASP A 16 -6.56 16.35 16.29
CA ASP A 16 -7.69 16.88 15.54
C ASP A 16 -8.35 15.82 14.65
N PHE A 17 -7.62 14.72 14.41
CA PHE A 17 -8.03 13.55 13.61
C PHE A 17 -8.27 12.31 14.50
N ASP A 18 -8.75 12.55 15.71
CA ASP A 18 -9.13 11.52 16.66
C ASP A 18 -10.64 11.31 16.66
N TYR A 19 -11.05 10.08 16.90
CA TYR A 19 -12.44 9.69 17.15
C TYR A 19 -12.48 8.41 17.97
N LEU A 20 -13.57 8.18 18.71
CA LEU A 20 -13.74 6.95 19.47
C LEU A 20 -14.13 5.81 18.55
N LEU A 21 -13.23 4.83 18.36
CA LEU A 21 -13.51 3.58 17.66
C LEU A 21 -13.71 2.45 18.68
N PRO A 22 -14.97 1.99 18.90
CA PRO A 22 -15.22 0.85 19.79
C PRO A 22 -14.66 -0.45 19.18
N ASP A 23 -14.06 -1.32 19.99
CA ASP A 23 -13.54 -2.62 19.55
C ASP A 23 -14.62 -3.47 18.85
N ALA A 24 -15.87 -3.38 19.27
CA ALA A 24 -16.99 -4.07 18.66
C ALA A 24 -17.28 -3.67 17.20
N LYS A 25 -16.77 -2.50 16.75
CA LYS A 25 -16.90 -2.03 15.38
C LYS A 25 -15.73 -2.50 14.49
N ILE A 26 -14.67 -3.05 15.05
CA ILE A 26 -13.53 -3.59 14.29
C ILE A 26 -13.90 -4.95 13.70
N ALA A 27 -13.76 -5.11 12.40
CA ALA A 27 -13.98 -6.38 11.72
C ALA A 27 -12.76 -7.30 11.86
N TYR A 28 -12.84 -8.28 12.75
CA TYR A 28 -11.80 -9.28 12.95
C TYR A 28 -11.81 -10.41 11.92
N SER A 29 -12.89 -10.54 11.16
CA SER A 29 -13.07 -11.52 10.09
C SER A 29 -13.80 -10.89 8.90
N PRO A 30 -13.55 -11.38 7.67
CA PRO A 30 -14.25 -10.89 6.49
C PRO A 30 -15.75 -11.18 6.54
N ALA A 31 -16.55 -10.46 5.74
CA ALA A 31 -17.93 -10.82 5.46
C ALA A 31 -18.00 -12.19 4.76
N GLN A 32 -19.11 -12.89 4.85
CA GLN A 32 -19.29 -14.20 4.21
C GLN A 32 -18.99 -14.10 2.71
N ASN A 33 -19.63 -13.19 2.01
CA ASN A 33 -19.30 -12.86 0.62
C ASN A 33 -18.61 -11.49 0.56
N ARG A 34 -17.66 -11.31 -0.36
CA ARG A 34 -16.89 -10.06 -0.52
C ARG A 34 -17.79 -8.86 -0.83
N ALA A 35 -18.77 -9.05 -1.71
CA ALA A 35 -19.69 -8.02 -2.19
C ALA A 35 -20.80 -7.63 -1.18
N ASP A 36 -21.00 -8.39 -0.10
CA ASP A 36 -22.02 -8.12 0.92
C ASP A 36 -21.66 -6.96 1.86
N SER A 37 -20.39 -6.53 1.87
CA SER A 37 -19.94 -5.40 2.68
C SER A 37 -20.73 -4.13 2.34
N LYS A 38 -21.03 -3.34 3.38
CA LYS A 38 -21.68 -2.05 3.21
C LYS A 38 -20.76 -1.08 2.46
N LEU A 39 -21.37 -0.18 1.70
CA LEU A 39 -20.71 0.91 0.99
C LEU A 39 -21.34 2.22 1.39
N LEU A 40 -20.57 3.10 2.02
CA LEU A 40 -20.96 4.48 2.23
C LEU A 40 -20.52 5.29 1.02
N VAL A 41 -21.40 6.09 0.46
CA VAL A 41 -21.10 7.01 -0.66
C VAL A 41 -21.20 8.44 -0.17
N TRP A 42 -20.10 9.18 -0.27
CA TRP A 42 -20.06 10.61 0.02
C TRP A 42 -19.86 11.41 -1.26
N ASP A 43 -20.81 12.29 -1.55
CA ASP A 43 -20.82 13.17 -2.70
C ASP A 43 -21.41 14.52 -2.32
N LYS A 44 -20.65 15.62 -2.45
CA LYS A 44 -21.09 17.00 -2.14
C LYS A 44 -21.75 17.12 -0.76
N ALA A 45 -21.13 16.55 0.26
CA ALA A 45 -21.63 16.50 1.64
C ALA A 45 -22.93 15.68 1.82
N ILE A 46 -23.38 14.96 0.81
CA ILE A 46 -24.50 14.02 0.90
C ILE A 46 -23.94 12.63 1.19
N ILE A 47 -24.49 11.96 2.20
CA ILE A 47 -24.16 10.59 2.56
C ILE A 47 -25.26 9.66 2.02
N GLY A 48 -24.86 8.70 1.19
CA GLY A 48 -25.69 7.62 0.70
C GLY A 48 -25.20 6.29 1.26
N GLU A 49 -26.09 5.32 1.35
CA GLU A 49 -25.78 3.96 1.82
C GLU A 49 -26.10 2.93 0.74
N SER A 50 -25.25 1.93 0.63
CA SER A 50 -25.39 0.83 -0.33
C SER A 50 -24.57 -0.41 0.10
N ARG A 51 -24.33 -1.31 -0.85
CA ARG A 51 -23.42 -2.45 -0.73
C ARG A 51 -22.46 -2.48 -1.91
N TYR A 52 -21.31 -3.15 -1.73
CA TYR A 52 -20.33 -3.30 -2.82
C TYR A 52 -20.90 -3.98 -4.06
N ALA A 53 -21.85 -4.90 -3.91
CA ALA A 53 -22.58 -5.51 -5.03
C ALA A 53 -23.21 -4.47 -5.98
N GLN A 54 -23.51 -3.28 -5.48
CA GLN A 54 -24.16 -2.19 -6.23
C GLN A 54 -23.23 -1.02 -6.56
N ILE A 55 -21.92 -1.15 -6.31
CA ILE A 55 -20.96 -0.05 -6.44
C ILE A 55 -20.98 0.57 -7.84
N ALA A 56 -21.19 -0.26 -8.88
CA ALA A 56 -21.30 0.23 -10.25
C ALA A 56 -22.39 1.31 -10.43
N ASN A 57 -23.44 1.35 -9.60
CA ASN A 57 -24.51 2.35 -9.71
C ASN A 57 -24.05 3.78 -9.32
N PHE A 58 -22.98 3.89 -8.57
CA PHE A 58 -22.43 5.14 -8.06
C PHE A 58 -21.22 5.64 -8.86
N ILE A 59 -20.85 4.93 -9.91
CA ILE A 59 -19.71 5.23 -10.76
C ILE A 59 -20.22 5.52 -12.18
N PRO A 60 -19.85 6.66 -12.79
CA PRO A 60 -20.23 6.98 -14.16
C PRO A 60 -19.72 5.95 -15.17
N SER A 61 -20.47 5.73 -16.24
CA SER A 61 -19.99 4.96 -17.40
C SER A 61 -18.72 5.60 -17.96
N ASN A 62 -17.79 4.78 -18.48
CA ASN A 62 -16.47 5.20 -18.96
C ASN A 62 -15.53 5.77 -17.87
N ALA A 63 -15.86 5.66 -16.59
CA ALA A 63 -14.91 5.90 -15.51
C ALA A 63 -13.79 4.85 -15.56
N THR A 64 -12.64 5.18 -14.99
CA THR A 64 -11.52 4.24 -14.85
C THR A 64 -11.27 3.98 -13.38
N LEU A 65 -11.39 2.73 -12.96
CA LEU A 65 -10.97 2.28 -11.64
C LEU A 65 -9.52 1.77 -11.73
N ILE A 66 -8.67 2.27 -10.82
CA ILE A 66 -7.26 1.85 -10.77
C ILE A 66 -7.00 1.12 -9.47
N PHE A 67 -6.58 -0.12 -9.60
CA PHE A 67 -6.38 -1.08 -8.52
C PHE A 67 -4.89 -1.30 -8.24
N ASN A 68 -4.56 -1.59 -6.98
CA ASN A 68 -3.25 -2.10 -6.60
C ASN A 68 -3.28 -3.64 -6.65
N ASN A 69 -2.53 -4.25 -7.59
CA ASN A 69 -2.48 -5.70 -7.82
C ASN A 69 -1.39 -6.42 -7.02
N SER A 70 -0.81 -5.74 -6.01
CA SER A 70 0.20 -6.37 -5.17
C SER A 70 -0.38 -7.58 -4.41
N LYS A 71 0.44 -8.64 -4.33
CA LYS A 71 0.10 -9.90 -3.65
C LYS A 71 0.81 -9.99 -2.32
N VAL A 72 0.04 -10.32 -1.28
CA VAL A 72 0.60 -10.51 0.08
C VAL A 72 1.42 -11.77 0.11
N ILE A 73 2.64 -11.66 0.62
CA ILE A 73 3.52 -12.79 0.88
C ILE A 73 3.34 -13.29 2.31
N ALA A 74 3.58 -14.57 2.53
CA ALA A 74 3.53 -15.19 3.85
C ALA A 74 4.78 -14.80 4.68
N ALA A 75 4.92 -13.51 4.98
CA ALA A 75 6.13 -12.87 5.48
C ALA A 75 6.47 -13.18 6.95
N ARG A 76 5.64 -13.93 7.69
CA ARG A 76 5.88 -14.29 9.09
C ARG A 76 6.38 -15.73 9.18
N ILE A 77 7.61 -15.91 9.62
CA ILE A 77 8.27 -17.23 9.78
C ILE A 77 8.40 -17.52 11.27
N LEU A 78 7.89 -18.67 11.70
CA LEU A 78 7.98 -19.12 13.09
C LEU A 78 9.06 -20.20 13.22
N PHE A 79 9.99 -19.97 14.12
CA PHE A 79 10.96 -20.97 14.56
C PHE A 79 10.57 -21.42 15.97
N GLU A 80 10.15 -22.67 16.08
CA GLU A 80 9.77 -23.29 17.34
C GLU A 80 10.89 -24.14 17.87
N LYS A 81 11.22 -23.98 19.14
CA LYS A 81 12.21 -24.81 19.85
C LYS A 81 11.58 -25.36 21.11
N ILE A 82 11.65 -26.67 21.25
CA ILE A 82 11.24 -27.38 22.45
C ILE A 82 12.50 -27.60 23.30
N ASN A 83 12.50 -27.08 24.52
CA ASN A 83 13.61 -27.34 25.45
C ASN A 83 13.42 -28.71 26.17
N ALA A 84 14.41 -29.11 26.97
CA ALA A 84 14.39 -30.37 27.75
C ALA A 84 13.20 -30.47 28.74
N GLU A 85 12.55 -29.36 29.08
CA GLU A 85 11.39 -29.28 29.96
C GLU A 85 10.06 -29.22 29.19
N ASN A 86 10.06 -29.55 27.90
CA ASN A 86 8.90 -29.45 26.98
C ASN A 86 8.30 -28.02 26.86
N ILE A 87 9.06 -26.98 27.18
CA ILE A 87 8.64 -25.59 27.00
C ILE A 87 8.95 -25.17 25.55
N THR A 88 7.93 -24.86 24.80
CA THR A 88 8.08 -24.34 23.42
C THR A 88 8.52 -22.88 23.47
N ARG A 89 9.69 -22.60 22.88
CA ARG A 89 10.12 -21.21 22.62
C ARG A 89 9.84 -20.88 21.16
N VAL A 90 9.12 -19.81 20.93
CA VAL A 90 8.81 -19.33 19.60
C VAL A 90 9.63 -18.06 19.34
N ILE A 91 10.35 -18.06 18.23
CA ILE A 91 10.97 -16.86 17.64
C ILE A 91 10.23 -16.59 16.35
N GLU A 92 9.62 -15.41 16.27
CA GLU A 92 8.90 -14.95 15.08
C GLU A 92 9.80 -14.01 14.29
N ILE A 93 10.05 -14.29 13.03
CA ILE A 93 10.73 -13.39 12.11
C ILE A 93 9.70 -12.85 11.12
N PHE A 94 9.47 -11.56 11.15
CA PHE A 94 8.57 -10.87 10.22
C PHE A 94 9.38 -10.08 9.19
N CYS A 95 9.41 -10.57 7.96
CA CYS A 95 10.07 -9.94 6.83
C CYS A 95 9.31 -8.67 6.45
N LEU A 96 9.99 -7.51 6.38
CA LEU A 96 9.41 -6.21 6.06
C LEU A 96 9.72 -5.81 4.62
N GLU A 97 11.01 -5.74 4.29
CA GLU A 97 11.53 -5.33 2.99
C GLU A 97 12.88 -6.01 2.74
N PRO A 98 13.23 -6.35 1.49
CA PRO A 98 14.55 -6.88 1.18
C PRO A 98 15.62 -5.80 1.38
N THR A 99 16.86 -6.23 1.61
CA THR A 99 18.00 -5.31 1.59
C THR A 99 18.24 -4.78 0.18
N GLU A 100 18.94 -3.65 0.04
CA GLU A 100 19.19 -2.97 -1.25
C GLU A 100 19.70 -3.91 -2.34
N LYS A 101 20.55 -4.89 -1.97
CA LYS A 101 21.09 -5.90 -2.89
C LYS A 101 20.00 -6.69 -3.63
N TYR A 102 18.84 -6.86 -3.00
CA TYR A 102 17.72 -7.67 -3.49
C TYR A 102 16.49 -6.82 -3.84
N THR A 103 16.72 -5.55 -4.16
CA THR A 103 15.68 -4.62 -4.63
C THR A 103 15.66 -4.60 -6.17
N PRO A 104 14.51 -4.63 -6.86
CA PRO A 104 13.13 -4.68 -6.31
C PRO A 104 12.78 -6.02 -5.65
N VAL A 105 11.65 -6.06 -4.93
CA VAL A 105 11.21 -7.23 -4.14
C VAL A 105 11.18 -8.52 -4.95
N LEU A 106 10.88 -8.46 -6.22
CA LEU A 106 10.88 -9.60 -7.13
C LEU A 106 12.23 -10.33 -7.14
N LEU A 107 13.36 -9.60 -7.08
CA LEU A 107 14.69 -10.21 -7.01
C LEU A 107 14.86 -11.01 -5.71
N ALA A 108 14.34 -10.51 -4.61
CA ALA A 108 14.37 -11.22 -3.34
C ALA A 108 13.51 -12.49 -3.36
N MET A 109 12.32 -12.42 -3.96
CA MET A 109 11.40 -13.56 -4.06
C MET A 109 11.96 -14.66 -4.97
N GLN A 110 12.66 -14.28 -6.04
CA GLN A 110 13.31 -15.19 -6.97
C GLN A 110 14.72 -15.64 -6.54
N ALA A 111 15.24 -15.08 -5.44
CA ALA A 111 16.57 -15.45 -4.94
C ALA A 111 16.64 -16.95 -4.62
N LYS A 112 17.79 -17.56 -4.94
CA LYS A 112 18.09 -18.96 -4.70
C LYS A 112 19.22 -19.07 -3.70
N GLN A 113 19.15 -20.07 -2.83
CA GLN A 113 20.14 -20.41 -1.80
C GLN A 113 20.34 -19.36 -0.71
N LYS A 114 20.15 -18.04 -0.99
CA LYS A 114 20.43 -16.98 -0.02
C LYS A 114 19.71 -15.67 -0.36
N VAL A 115 19.17 -15.03 0.69
CA VAL A 115 18.55 -13.71 0.59
C VAL A 115 18.64 -12.98 1.94
N SER A 116 18.68 -11.65 1.93
CA SER A 116 18.71 -10.83 3.16
C SER A 116 17.55 -9.84 3.20
N TRP A 117 16.93 -9.75 4.38
CA TRP A 117 15.75 -8.90 4.62
C TRP A 117 15.91 -8.07 5.88
N HIS A 118 15.32 -6.89 5.88
CA HIS A 118 15.01 -6.15 7.09
C HIS A 118 13.79 -6.77 7.75
N CYS A 119 13.92 -7.16 9.02
CA CYS A 119 12.90 -7.92 9.73
C CYS A 119 12.61 -7.34 11.11
N LEU A 120 11.38 -7.50 11.58
CA LEU A 120 11.08 -7.48 13.02
C LEU A 120 11.25 -8.88 13.59
N VAL A 121 11.74 -8.97 14.82
CA VAL A 121 11.97 -10.26 15.49
C VAL A 121 11.23 -10.29 16.81
N GLY A 122 10.13 -11.04 16.85
CA GLY A 122 9.41 -11.37 18.07
C GLY A 122 10.21 -12.41 18.86
N GLY A 123 10.41 -12.13 20.17
CA GLY A 123 11.23 -13.01 21.01
C GLY A 123 12.74 -12.88 20.77
N ALA A 124 13.23 -11.78 20.22
CA ALA A 124 14.65 -11.56 19.91
C ALA A 124 15.61 -11.83 21.10
N LYS A 125 15.19 -11.52 22.32
CA LYS A 125 15.93 -11.83 23.56
C LYS A 125 16.08 -13.34 23.82
N LYS A 126 15.18 -14.16 23.27
CA LYS A 126 15.18 -15.61 23.40
C LYS A 126 16.06 -16.30 22.33
N TRP A 127 16.43 -15.57 21.28
CA TRP A 127 17.30 -16.06 20.21
C TRP A 127 18.76 -15.99 20.68
N LYS A 128 19.26 -17.10 21.24
CA LYS A 128 20.62 -17.24 21.79
C LYS A 128 21.62 -17.86 20.81
N GLU A 129 21.13 -18.61 19.86
CA GLU A 129 21.92 -19.34 18.87
C GLU A 129 22.49 -18.37 17.81
N ASP A 130 23.60 -18.75 17.17
CA ASP A 130 24.15 -18.00 16.03
C ASP A 130 23.21 -18.10 14.83
N VAL A 131 22.63 -19.29 14.60
CA VAL A 131 21.75 -19.60 13.48
C VAL A 131 20.52 -20.36 13.95
N LEU A 132 19.33 -19.96 13.50
CA LEU A 132 18.12 -20.77 13.64
C LEU A 132 18.02 -21.71 12.43
N ILE A 133 17.57 -22.94 12.68
CA ILE A 133 17.44 -23.98 11.65
C ILE A 133 15.99 -24.47 11.66
N LYS A 134 15.43 -24.66 10.46
CA LYS A 134 14.11 -25.26 10.25
C LYS A 134 14.19 -26.26 9.12
N GLU A 135 13.72 -27.48 9.37
CA GLU A 135 13.57 -28.50 8.34
C GLU A 135 12.22 -28.32 7.65
N LEU A 136 12.19 -28.46 6.35
CA LEU A 136 10.99 -28.40 5.53
C LEU A 136 11.08 -29.41 4.39
N VAL A 137 9.92 -29.73 3.83
CA VAL A 137 9.82 -30.60 2.65
C VAL A 137 9.12 -29.82 1.54
N ILE A 138 9.78 -29.69 0.40
CA ILE A 138 9.25 -29.07 -0.81
C ILE A 138 9.45 -30.03 -1.97
N ASN A 139 8.39 -30.39 -2.69
CA ASN A 139 8.44 -31.34 -3.80
C ASN A 139 9.12 -32.67 -3.43
N GLU A 140 8.81 -33.22 -2.24
CA GLU A 140 9.38 -34.46 -1.67
C GLU A 140 10.88 -34.37 -1.30
N GLU A 141 11.52 -33.19 -1.43
CA GLU A 141 12.91 -32.99 -1.04
C GLU A 141 13.04 -32.37 0.34
N HIS A 142 13.95 -32.87 1.16
CA HIS A 142 14.27 -32.36 2.49
C HIS A 142 15.21 -31.14 2.39
N ILE A 143 14.78 -30.01 2.92
CA ILE A 143 15.50 -28.73 2.87
C ILE A 143 15.79 -28.26 4.28
N LEU A 144 17.04 -27.88 4.51
CA LEU A 144 17.46 -27.18 5.71
C LEU A 144 17.42 -25.68 5.42
N PHE A 145 16.56 -24.98 6.11
CA PHE A 145 16.41 -23.52 6.02
C PHE A 145 17.03 -22.87 7.26
N TYR A 146 17.86 -21.86 7.02
CA TYR A 146 18.66 -21.18 8.03
C TYR A 146 18.27 -19.73 8.11
N ALA A 147 18.26 -19.16 9.34
CA ALA A 147 18.14 -17.73 9.58
C ALA A 147 19.26 -17.25 10.50
N LYS A 148 20.01 -16.24 10.07
CA LYS A 148 21.14 -15.64 10.79
C LYS A 148 20.94 -14.15 10.97
N LYS A 149 21.12 -13.64 12.20
CA LYS A 149 21.18 -12.21 12.47
C LYS A 149 22.52 -11.65 11.97
N ILE A 150 22.47 -10.70 11.06
CA ILE A 150 23.68 -10.06 10.52
C ILE A 150 23.96 -8.75 11.25
N ASN A 151 22.92 -7.89 11.38
CA ASN A 151 23.04 -6.57 12.01
C ASN A 151 21.69 -6.11 12.54
N GLN A 152 21.69 -4.99 13.25
CA GLN A 152 20.50 -4.27 13.67
C GLN A 152 20.63 -2.79 13.33
N VAL A 153 19.65 -2.24 12.62
CA VAL A 153 19.60 -0.84 12.17
C VAL A 153 18.20 -0.31 12.45
N ASP A 154 18.09 0.82 13.13
CA ASP A 154 16.81 1.52 13.42
C ASP A 154 15.72 0.62 14.02
N GLY A 155 16.12 -0.26 14.94
CA GLY A 155 15.21 -1.21 15.60
C GLY A 155 14.80 -2.42 14.76
N LYS A 156 15.18 -2.49 13.50
CA LYS A 156 14.99 -3.63 12.61
C LYS A 156 16.26 -4.51 12.58
N PHE A 157 16.09 -5.81 12.42
CA PHE A 157 17.21 -6.73 12.24
C PHE A 157 17.43 -6.98 10.75
N ILE A 158 18.67 -7.04 10.30
CA ILE A 158 19.03 -7.62 9.02
C ILE A 158 19.21 -9.11 9.24
N ILE A 159 18.31 -9.89 8.65
CA ILE A 159 18.33 -11.36 8.70
C ILE A 159 18.77 -11.88 7.34
N GLU A 160 19.80 -12.72 7.35
CA GLU A 160 20.20 -13.51 6.21
C GLU A 160 19.53 -14.88 6.30
N PHE A 161 18.70 -15.19 5.30
CA PHE A 161 18.14 -16.51 5.10
C PHE A 161 19.01 -17.27 4.09
N SER A 162 19.22 -18.56 4.35
CA SER A 162 19.89 -19.46 3.40
C SER A 162 19.30 -20.86 3.46
N TRP A 163 19.50 -21.63 2.40
CA TRP A 163 19.02 -23.01 2.31
C TRP A 163 19.89 -23.84 1.39
N ASN A 164 19.88 -25.17 1.62
CA ASN A 164 20.77 -26.11 0.97
C ASN A 164 20.29 -26.63 -0.40
N HIS A 165 19.34 -25.93 -1.04
CA HIS A 165 18.80 -26.34 -2.34
C HIS A 165 19.09 -25.31 -3.44
N PRO A 166 19.64 -25.73 -4.63
CA PRO A 166 20.16 -24.79 -5.62
C PRO A 166 19.09 -24.14 -6.49
N THR A 167 17.90 -24.72 -6.64
CA THR A 167 16.87 -24.25 -7.58
C THR A 167 15.66 -23.63 -6.89
N ILE A 168 15.35 -24.05 -5.66
CA ILE A 168 14.20 -23.54 -4.90
C ILE A 168 14.41 -22.06 -4.59
N THR A 169 13.36 -21.27 -4.82
CA THR A 169 13.33 -19.83 -4.61
C THR A 169 12.87 -19.48 -3.19
N PHE A 170 13.15 -18.27 -2.74
CA PHE A 170 12.64 -17.77 -1.45
C PHE A 170 11.11 -17.72 -1.40
N SER A 171 10.46 -17.40 -2.53
CA SER A 171 8.99 -17.45 -2.64
C SER A 171 8.43 -18.83 -2.34
N GLU A 172 9.02 -19.89 -2.91
CA GLU A 172 8.60 -21.27 -2.65
C GLU A 172 8.80 -21.65 -1.17
N ILE A 173 9.89 -21.22 -0.56
CA ILE A 173 10.11 -21.43 0.88
C ILE A 173 9.03 -20.74 1.70
N LEU A 174 8.77 -19.44 1.45
CA LEU A 174 7.75 -18.68 2.18
C LEU A 174 6.35 -19.29 2.01
N SER A 175 6.03 -19.84 0.85
CA SER A 175 4.74 -20.49 0.61
C SER A 175 4.48 -21.70 1.53
N VAL A 176 5.55 -22.39 1.94
CA VAL A 176 5.47 -23.59 2.80
C VAL A 176 5.51 -23.25 4.28
N ILE A 177 6.43 -22.37 4.71
CA ILE A 177 6.68 -22.12 6.13
C ILE A 177 6.16 -20.79 6.65
N GLY A 178 5.78 -19.90 5.74
CA GLY A 178 5.33 -18.57 6.09
C GLY A 178 3.87 -18.55 6.54
N ASN A 179 3.54 -17.50 7.28
CA ASN A 179 2.18 -17.17 7.69
C ASN A 179 1.81 -15.78 7.17
N ILE A 180 0.55 -15.58 6.80
CA ILE A 180 0.03 -14.29 6.35
C ILE A 180 0.13 -13.28 7.51
N PRO A 181 0.73 -12.11 7.28
CA PRO A 181 0.86 -11.08 8.30
C PRO A 181 -0.43 -10.26 8.43
N LEU A 182 -1.35 -10.71 9.28
CA LEU A 182 -2.54 -9.90 9.60
C LEU A 182 -2.14 -8.62 10.34
N PRO A 183 -2.90 -7.51 10.15
CA PRO A 183 -2.69 -6.27 10.87
C PRO A 183 -2.70 -6.42 12.39
N PRO A 184 -1.95 -5.58 13.15
CA PRO A 184 -1.81 -5.74 14.60
C PRO A 184 -3.12 -5.62 15.39
N TYR A 185 -4.11 -4.89 14.86
CA TYR A 185 -5.42 -4.77 15.50
C TYR A 185 -6.29 -6.01 15.34
N ILE A 186 -5.95 -6.93 14.42
CA ILE A 186 -6.58 -8.25 14.34
C ILE A 186 -5.89 -9.17 15.36
N GLN A 187 -6.43 -9.22 16.57
CA GLN A 187 -5.81 -9.89 17.74
C GLN A 187 -5.96 -11.42 17.73
N ARG A 188 -6.11 -12.04 16.56
CA ARG A 188 -6.14 -13.49 16.38
C ARG A 188 -4.97 -13.96 15.51
N LYS A 189 -4.63 -15.23 15.61
CA LYS A 189 -3.70 -15.85 14.67
C LYS A 189 -4.35 -15.95 13.28
N ALA A 190 -3.53 -15.83 12.24
CA ALA A 190 -3.96 -16.15 10.89
C ALA A 190 -4.39 -17.63 10.81
N ASN A 191 -5.46 -17.90 10.07
CA ASN A 191 -5.93 -19.23 9.74
C ASN A 191 -5.79 -19.51 8.24
N GLU A 192 -6.14 -20.71 7.78
CA GLU A 192 -6.02 -21.07 6.36
C GLU A 192 -6.90 -20.18 5.46
N GLU A 193 -8.07 -19.78 5.94
CA GLU A 193 -8.97 -18.90 5.20
C GLU A 193 -8.33 -17.53 4.90
N ASP A 194 -7.47 -17.02 5.79
CA ASP A 194 -6.80 -15.73 5.58
C ASP A 194 -5.84 -15.75 4.39
N LYS A 195 -5.34 -16.92 3.97
CA LYS A 195 -4.49 -17.01 2.78
C LYS A 195 -5.22 -16.53 1.53
N ASP A 196 -6.52 -16.80 1.43
CA ASP A 196 -7.37 -16.42 0.31
C ASP A 196 -8.14 -15.12 0.61
N ARG A 197 -8.60 -14.93 1.86
CA ARG A 197 -9.48 -13.83 2.21
C ARG A 197 -8.73 -12.53 2.49
N TYR A 198 -7.47 -12.59 2.96
CA TYR A 198 -6.59 -11.42 3.10
C TYR A 198 -5.77 -11.17 1.82
N GLN A 199 -6.41 -11.41 0.68
CA GLN A 199 -5.86 -11.25 -0.67
C GLN A 199 -6.96 -10.75 -1.61
N THR A 200 -6.62 -9.85 -2.54
CA THR A 200 -7.56 -9.45 -3.59
C THR A 200 -7.69 -10.53 -4.65
N THR A 201 -8.83 -10.60 -5.33
CA THR A 201 -9.08 -11.59 -6.38
C THR A 201 -8.21 -11.39 -7.63
N TYR A 202 -7.60 -10.21 -7.76
CA TYR A 202 -6.74 -9.78 -8.86
C TYR A 202 -5.27 -9.59 -8.48
N ALA A 203 -4.85 -10.07 -7.31
CA ALA A 203 -3.46 -9.97 -6.85
C ALA A 203 -2.52 -10.82 -7.74
N ILE A 204 -1.43 -10.20 -8.22
CA ILE A 204 -0.45 -10.84 -9.11
C ILE A 204 0.97 -10.63 -8.59
N GLU A 205 1.39 -9.39 -8.29
CA GLU A 205 2.77 -9.01 -8.02
C GLU A 205 3.14 -9.28 -6.56
N GLU A 206 3.90 -10.34 -6.31
CA GLU A 206 4.34 -10.75 -4.96
C GLU A 206 5.29 -9.73 -4.33
N GLY A 207 5.14 -9.49 -3.02
CA GLY A 207 6.07 -8.64 -2.26
C GLY A 207 5.44 -7.72 -1.23
N SER A 208 4.13 -7.63 -1.17
CA SER A 208 3.42 -6.89 -0.12
C SER A 208 3.37 -7.67 1.19
N VAL A 209 3.52 -6.99 2.31
CA VAL A 209 3.28 -7.56 3.64
C VAL A 209 1.89 -7.22 4.18
N ALA A 210 1.10 -6.46 3.44
CA ALA A 210 -0.29 -6.18 3.73
C ALA A 210 -1.12 -6.11 2.44
N ALA A 211 -2.39 -6.53 2.51
CA ALA A 211 -3.30 -6.46 1.38
C ALA A 211 -3.73 -5.01 1.09
N PRO A 212 -3.98 -4.63 -0.18
CA PRO A 212 -4.71 -3.42 -0.52
C PRO A 212 -6.19 -3.61 -0.19
N THR A 213 -6.55 -3.38 1.08
CA THR A 213 -7.79 -3.88 1.71
C THR A 213 -9.07 -3.36 1.09
N ALA A 214 -9.06 -2.16 0.48
CA ALA A 214 -10.22 -1.65 -0.27
C ALA A 214 -10.60 -2.56 -1.45
N GLY A 215 -9.64 -3.31 -1.99
CA GLY A 215 -9.84 -4.27 -3.07
C GLY A 215 -10.46 -5.61 -2.64
N LEU A 216 -10.50 -5.91 -1.35
CA LEU A 216 -11.00 -7.18 -0.84
C LEU A 216 -12.49 -7.42 -1.12
N HIS A 217 -13.24 -6.37 -1.39
CA HIS A 217 -14.68 -6.41 -1.65
C HIS A 217 -15.05 -6.73 -3.11
N PHE A 218 -14.07 -6.63 -4.02
CA PHE A 218 -14.29 -6.84 -5.45
C PHE A 218 -14.29 -8.34 -5.78
N SER A 219 -15.49 -8.89 -5.97
CA SER A 219 -15.74 -10.24 -6.47
C SER A 219 -15.89 -10.24 -8.00
N GLU A 220 -15.92 -11.43 -8.62
CA GLU A 220 -16.20 -11.58 -10.06
C GLU A 220 -17.52 -10.92 -10.47
N GLU A 221 -18.55 -11.02 -9.62
CA GLU A 221 -19.87 -10.40 -9.86
C GLU A 221 -19.77 -8.86 -9.86
N VAL A 222 -18.98 -8.29 -8.96
CA VAL A 222 -18.74 -6.83 -8.94
C VAL A 222 -18.01 -6.42 -10.22
N PHE A 223 -16.98 -7.14 -10.62
CA PHE A 223 -16.27 -6.87 -11.87
C PHE A 223 -17.17 -7.00 -13.10
N ALA A 224 -18.05 -7.98 -13.16
CA ALA A 224 -19.04 -8.13 -14.22
C ALA A 224 -19.96 -6.89 -14.27
N SER A 225 -20.49 -6.44 -13.13
CA SER A 225 -21.36 -5.25 -13.06
C SER A 225 -20.66 -3.95 -13.49
N LEU A 226 -19.35 -3.83 -13.24
CA LEU A 226 -18.53 -2.73 -13.73
C LEU A 226 -18.36 -2.79 -15.24
N ALA A 227 -18.11 -3.98 -15.80
CA ALA A 227 -17.96 -4.20 -17.24
C ALA A 227 -19.25 -3.90 -18.01
N ASP A 228 -20.41 -4.30 -17.49
CA ASP A 228 -21.74 -4.01 -18.06
C ASP A 228 -22.00 -2.49 -18.20
N LYS A 229 -21.37 -1.69 -17.35
CA LYS A 229 -21.42 -0.21 -17.41
C LYS A 229 -20.27 0.43 -18.20
N ASN A 230 -19.44 -0.36 -18.89
CA ASN A 230 -18.24 0.11 -19.57
C ASN A 230 -17.23 0.84 -18.65
N ILE A 231 -17.17 0.47 -17.37
CA ILE A 231 -16.20 1.00 -16.42
C ILE A 231 -14.88 0.28 -16.64
N ILE A 232 -13.83 1.06 -16.92
CA ILE A 232 -12.52 0.55 -17.31
C ILE A 232 -11.73 0.17 -16.05
N GLN A 233 -11.02 -0.96 -16.11
CA GLN A 233 -10.15 -1.43 -15.04
C GLN A 233 -8.69 -1.27 -15.46
N LYS A 234 -7.87 -0.69 -14.60
CA LYS A 234 -6.42 -0.58 -14.76
C LYS A 234 -5.72 -0.98 -13.47
N TYR A 235 -4.48 -1.37 -13.57
CA TYR A 235 -3.70 -1.90 -12.45
C TYR A 235 -2.37 -1.20 -12.35
N LEU A 236 -1.90 -1.08 -11.12
CA LEU A 236 -0.56 -0.66 -10.73
C LEU A 236 -0.11 -1.51 -9.55
N THR A 237 1.16 -1.42 -9.17
CA THR A 237 1.68 -2.11 -8.00
C THR A 237 2.24 -1.09 -7.01
N LEU A 238 1.83 -1.20 -5.76
CA LEU A 238 2.51 -0.61 -4.61
C LEU A 238 2.72 -1.73 -3.60
N HIS A 239 3.97 -2.01 -3.26
CA HIS A 239 4.30 -2.99 -2.24
C HIS A 239 4.11 -2.38 -0.86
N VAL A 240 3.00 -2.77 -0.21
CA VAL A 240 2.61 -2.22 1.10
C VAL A 240 3.56 -2.73 2.17
N GLY A 241 4.23 -1.79 2.84
CA GLY A 241 5.11 -2.07 3.96
C GLY A 241 4.35 -2.23 5.29
N ALA A 242 4.99 -2.84 6.29
CA ALA A 242 4.40 -3.04 7.62
C ALA A 242 4.14 -1.72 8.37
N GLY A 243 4.77 -0.63 7.95
CA GLY A 243 4.57 0.71 8.53
C GLY A 243 3.16 1.26 8.37
N THR A 244 2.42 0.80 7.36
CA THR A 244 1.04 1.24 7.06
C THR A 244 0.06 1.03 8.22
N PHE A 245 0.35 0.08 9.12
CA PHE A 245 -0.50 -0.23 10.28
C PHE A 245 -0.07 0.49 11.58
N MET A 246 1.02 1.25 11.53
CA MET A 246 1.50 1.96 12.71
C MET A 246 0.72 3.28 12.86
N PRO A 247 0.17 3.57 14.05
CA PRO A 247 -0.39 4.89 14.32
C PRO A 247 0.71 5.95 14.30
N VAL A 248 0.33 7.17 13.99
CA VAL A 248 1.22 8.33 14.12
C VAL A 248 1.59 8.50 15.59
N LYS A 249 2.90 8.51 15.90
CA LYS A 249 3.40 8.67 17.28
C LYS A 249 3.76 10.11 17.62
N ALA A 250 3.96 10.95 16.61
CA ALA A 250 4.26 12.37 16.78
C ALA A 250 2.99 13.14 17.17
N ASP A 251 3.15 14.23 17.90
CA ASP A 251 2.03 15.11 18.28
C ASP A 251 1.53 15.92 17.08
N THR A 252 2.42 16.24 16.16
CA THR A 252 2.13 16.97 14.93
C THR A 252 2.56 16.18 13.69
N ILE A 253 1.87 16.40 12.58
CA ILE A 253 2.08 15.64 11.34
C ILE A 253 3.41 15.97 10.67
N ASP A 254 3.92 17.18 10.83
CA ASP A 254 5.22 17.61 10.28
C ASP A 254 6.42 16.89 10.92
N GLU A 255 6.25 16.39 12.16
CA GLU A 255 7.24 15.59 12.88
C GLU A 255 7.16 14.09 12.57
N HIS A 256 6.07 13.64 11.94
CA HIS A 256 5.91 12.22 11.57
C HIS A 256 6.75 11.89 10.35
N ASP A 257 7.55 10.82 10.43
CA ASP A 257 8.33 10.28 9.31
C ASP A 257 7.59 9.10 8.67
N MET A 258 7.21 9.27 7.41
CA MET A 258 6.58 8.20 6.62
C MET A 258 7.61 7.28 6.01
N HIS A 259 7.38 5.99 6.11
CA HIS A 259 8.16 5.00 5.38
C HIS A 259 7.93 5.12 3.87
N ALA A 260 9.02 4.99 3.11
CA ALA A 260 8.96 4.90 1.66
C ALA A 260 8.38 3.55 1.24
N GLU A 261 7.51 3.57 0.23
CA GLU A 261 6.93 2.36 -0.37
C GLU A 261 7.32 2.30 -1.84
N PHE A 262 7.64 1.10 -2.32
CA PHE A 262 7.96 0.86 -3.72
C PHE A 262 6.70 0.85 -4.57
N ILE A 263 6.75 1.58 -5.68
CA ILE A 263 5.70 1.63 -6.69
C ILE A 263 6.24 1.13 -8.02
N GLU A 264 5.41 0.38 -8.74
CA GLU A 264 5.67 -0.06 -10.10
C GLU A 264 4.47 0.29 -10.98
N VAL A 265 4.72 1.00 -12.06
CA VAL A 265 3.66 1.48 -12.97
C VAL A 265 4.12 1.27 -14.40
N ASP A 266 3.35 0.49 -15.17
CA ASP A 266 3.67 0.23 -16.57
C ASP A 266 3.50 1.48 -17.43
N ILE A 267 4.34 1.61 -18.44
CA ILE A 267 4.35 2.76 -19.36
C ILE A 267 2.97 2.96 -20.01
N GLN A 268 2.26 1.86 -20.31
CA GLN A 268 0.91 1.87 -20.88
C GLN A 268 -0.13 2.52 -19.95
N LEU A 269 0.03 2.39 -18.63
CA LEU A 269 -0.84 3.09 -17.69
C LEU A 269 -0.53 4.59 -17.66
N ILE A 270 0.74 4.99 -17.75
CA ILE A 270 1.14 6.40 -17.81
C ILE A 270 0.62 7.05 -19.09
N GLU A 271 0.72 6.36 -20.22
CA GLU A 271 0.14 6.79 -21.51
C GLU A 271 -1.38 6.93 -21.40
N TYR A 272 -2.04 5.95 -20.80
CA TYR A 272 -3.47 5.99 -20.57
C TYR A 272 -3.87 7.20 -19.71
N LEU A 273 -3.18 7.46 -18.62
CA LEU A 273 -3.44 8.61 -17.75
C LEU A 273 -3.23 9.94 -18.49
N LYS A 274 -2.20 10.05 -19.31
CA LYS A 274 -1.94 11.23 -20.14
C LYS A 274 -3.12 11.58 -21.05
N GLU A 275 -3.75 10.57 -21.63
CA GLU A 275 -4.83 10.75 -22.60
C GLU A 275 -6.24 10.84 -21.97
N ASN A 276 -6.41 10.35 -20.74
CA ASN A 276 -7.75 10.22 -20.14
C ASN A 276 -7.96 11.04 -18.86
N THR A 277 -6.93 11.62 -18.27
CA THR A 277 -7.12 12.45 -17.07
C THR A 277 -7.60 13.87 -17.44
N GLY A 278 -8.53 14.40 -16.66
CA GLY A 278 -9.10 15.72 -16.88
C GLY A 278 -10.16 15.78 -17.99
N ILE A 279 -10.52 14.64 -18.58
CA ILE A 279 -11.61 14.57 -19.55
C ILE A 279 -12.95 14.54 -18.81
N GLU A 280 -13.88 15.39 -19.21
CA GLU A 280 -15.24 15.41 -18.69
C GLU A 280 -15.91 14.05 -18.87
N ASN A 281 -16.62 13.60 -17.85
CA ASN A 281 -17.30 12.28 -17.80
C ASN A 281 -16.41 11.04 -17.90
N LYS A 282 -15.08 11.19 -17.70
CA LYS A 282 -14.14 10.07 -17.60
C LYS A 282 -13.33 10.12 -16.30
N PRO A 283 -13.99 10.03 -15.14
CA PRO A 283 -13.29 10.18 -13.88
C PRO A 283 -12.31 9.03 -13.63
N ILE A 284 -11.17 9.36 -13.00
CA ILE A 284 -10.18 8.40 -12.50
C ILE A 284 -10.50 8.13 -11.02
N VAL A 285 -10.80 6.91 -10.70
CA VAL A 285 -11.18 6.44 -9.36
C VAL A 285 -10.08 5.55 -8.81
N ALA A 286 -9.47 5.96 -7.71
CA ALA A 286 -8.49 5.12 -7.03
C ALA A 286 -9.19 4.09 -6.13
N VAL A 287 -8.83 2.82 -6.25
CA VAL A 287 -9.26 1.76 -5.33
C VAL A 287 -8.16 1.51 -4.32
N GLY A 288 -8.37 2.04 -3.13
CA GLY A 288 -7.41 2.05 -2.02
C GLY A 288 -6.53 3.29 -1.99
N THR A 289 -6.13 3.66 -0.77
CA THR A 289 -5.19 4.77 -0.50
C THR A 289 -3.82 4.53 -1.15
N THR A 290 -3.42 3.27 -1.33
CA THR A 290 -2.20 2.86 -2.03
C THR A 290 -2.26 3.23 -3.50
N SER A 291 -3.37 2.94 -4.20
CA SER A 291 -3.58 3.33 -5.59
C SER A 291 -3.59 4.84 -5.74
N LEU A 292 -4.30 5.56 -4.86
CA LEU A 292 -4.34 7.02 -4.86
C LEU A 292 -2.94 7.62 -4.72
N ARG A 293 -2.18 7.19 -3.70
CA ARG A 293 -0.83 7.71 -3.47
C ARG A 293 0.10 7.41 -4.65
N THR A 294 -0.02 6.25 -5.27
CA THR A 294 0.79 5.89 -6.45
C THR A 294 0.44 6.77 -7.64
N ILE A 295 -0.83 6.93 -7.97
CA ILE A 295 -1.28 7.72 -9.13
C ILE A 295 -0.86 9.18 -8.98
N GLU A 296 -1.08 9.77 -7.80
CA GLU A 296 -0.66 11.14 -7.51
C GLU A 296 0.89 11.26 -7.54
N SER A 297 1.61 10.25 -7.05
CA SER A 297 3.08 10.24 -7.14
C SER A 297 3.59 10.19 -8.57
N VAL A 298 2.92 9.48 -9.49
CA VAL A 298 3.29 9.46 -10.91
C VAL A 298 3.26 10.87 -11.51
N TYR A 299 2.26 11.68 -11.17
CA TYR A 299 2.20 13.08 -11.60
C TYR A 299 3.43 13.87 -11.09
N TRP A 300 3.76 13.78 -9.80
CA TRP A 300 4.85 14.53 -9.19
C TRP A 300 6.22 14.07 -9.68
N LEU A 301 6.41 12.78 -9.93
CA LEU A 301 7.61 12.27 -10.59
C LEU A 301 7.74 12.79 -12.01
N GLY A 302 6.63 12.98 -12.71
CA GLY A 302 6.60 13.66 -14.00
C GLY A 302 6.99 15.14 -13.91
N VAL A 303 6.57 15.85 -12.87
CA VAL A 303 7.00 17.24 -12.57
C VAL A 303 8.52 17.27 -12.37
N LYS A 304 9.08 16.36 -11.58
CA LYS A 304 10.54 16.26 -11.37
C LYS A 304 11.28 16.02 -12.68
N ALA A 305 10.81 15.06 -13.49
CA ALA A 305 11.42 14.78 -14.79
C ALA A 305 11.39 16.00 -15.72
N LEU A 306 10.31 16.80 -15.68
CA LEU A 306 10.19 18.02 -16.49
C LEU A 306 11.14 19.12 -16.02
N ILE A 307 11.26 19.36 -14.71
CA ILE A 307 12.18 20.33 -14.13
C ILE A 307 13.63 19.99 -14.48
N HIS A 308 14.05 18.72 -14.31
CA HIS A 308 15.38 18.26 -14.67
C HIS A 308 15.69 18.49 -16.16
N LYS A 309 14.73 18.18 -17.03
CA LYS A 309 14.88 18.44 -18.47
C LYS A 309 15.08 19.94 -18.77
N GLN A 310 14.32 20.83 -18.10
CA GLN A 310 14.43 22.28 -18.31
C GLN A 310 15.78 22.84 -17.84
N ARG A 311 16.39 22.23 -16.82
CA ARG A 311 17.69 22.64 -16.28
C ARG A 311 18.89 22.12 -17.08
N ASN A 312 18.66 21.31 -18.12
CA ASN A 312 19.71 20.59 -18.85
C ASN A 312 20.64 19.77 -17.92
N GLU A 313 20.13 19.33 -16.77
CA GLU A 313 20.87 18.47 -15.86
C GLU A 313 20.91 17.04 -16.43
N ASN A 314 22.01 16.32 -16.14
CA ASN A 314 22.09 14.89 -16.49
C ASN A 314 20.86 14.19 -15.96
N ALA A 315 20.22 13.35 -16.80
CA ALA A 315 18.99 12.66 -16.44
C ALA A 315 19.14 11.95 -15.08
N LEU A 316 18.16 12.15 -14.19
CA LEU A 316 18.08 11.45 -12.90
C LEU A 316 18.41 9.96 -13.10
N PRO A 317 19.29 9.37 -12.30
CA PRO A 317 19.45 7.92 -12.29
C PRO A 317 18.11 7.25 -11.99
N LEU A 318 17.82 6.09 -12.60
CA LEU A 318 16.57 5.35 -12.34
C LEU A 318 16.36 5.06 -10.84
N ASN A 319 17.45 4.79 -10.13
CA ASN A 319 17.42 4.51 -8.70
C ASN A 319 17.11 5.73 -7.82
N ASP A 320 17.19 6.95 -8.38
CA ASP A 320 16.92 8.21 -7.66
C ASP A 320 15.49 8.73 -7.90
N LEU A 321 14.69 7.98 -8.67
CA LEU A 321 13.27 8.28 -8.82
C LEU A 321 12.53 7.97 -7.50
N GLN A 322 12.44 9.00 -6.67
CA GLN A 322 11.68 8.94 -5.42
C GLN A 322 10.93 10.25 -5.21
N LEU A 323 9.80 10.15 -4.55
CA LEU A 323 9.01 11.29 -4.09
C LEU A 323 9.06 11.35 -2.57
N GLY A 324 9.66 12.40 -2.04
CA GLY A 324 9.75 12.66 -0.62
C GLY A 324 8.39 13.03 -0.01
N GLN A 325 8.29 12.95 1.30
CA GLN A 325 7.05 13.09 2.07
C GLN A 325 6.29 14.39 1.78
N TRP A 326 7.00 15.51 1.68
CA TRP A 326 6.44 16.85 1.48
C TRP A 326 6.77 17.45 0.11
N GLU A 327 7.53 16.75 -0.70
CA GLU A 327 8.06 17.25 -1.97
C GLU A 327 6.93 17.65 -2.96
N ALA A 328 5.79 16.98 -2.92
CA ALA A 328 4.63 17.33 -3.73
C ALA A 328 4.13 18.77 -3.47
N TYR A 329 4.21 19.24 -2.24
CA TYR A 329 3.80 20.59 -1.86
C TYR A 329 4.83 21.64 -2.30
N GLU A 330 6.11 21.31 -2.26
CA GLU A 330 7.20 22.16 -2.78
C GLU A 330 7.11 22.29 -4.30
N LEU A 331 6.79 21.19 -4.98
CA LEU A 331 6.64 21.15 -6.43
C LEU A 331 5.34 21.79 -6.93
N ALA A 332 4.36 22.04 -6.05
CA ALA A 332 3.03 22.55 -6.43
C ALA A 332 3.04 23.97 -7.02
N GLU A 333 4.12 24.75 -6.83
CA GLU A 333 4.32 26.06 -7.48
C GLU A 333 4.46 25.95 -9.01
N HIS A 334 4.90 24.78 -9.50
CA HIS A 334 5.04 24.50 -10.92
C HIS A 334 3.68 24.02 -11.47
N ASN A 335 2.85 24.90 -11.97
CA ASN A 335 1.53 24.59 -12.53
C ASN A 335 1.61 23.86 -13.88
N PHE A 336 2.30 22.72 -13.94
CA PHE A 336 2.35 21.90 -15.15
C PHE A 336 1.05 21.11 -15.34
N THR A 337 0.65 20.97 -16.59
CA THR A 337 -0.49 20.13 -16.95
C THR A 337 -0.13 18.63 -16.81
N ILE A 338 -1.14 17.80 -16.62
CA ILE A 338 -0.96 16.34 -16.59
C ILE A 338 -0.27 15.85 -17.88
N LYS A 339 -0.66 16.39 -19.02
CA LYS A 339 -0.08 16.01 -20.31
C LYS A 339 1.41 16.32 -20.40
N GLU A 340 1.85 17.47 -19.91
CA GLU A 340 3.26 17.85 -19.87
C GLU A 340 4.06 16.92 -18.95
N THR A 341 3.56 16.69 -17.74
CA THR A 341 4.25 15.88 -16.74
C THR A 341 4.35 14.40 -17.17
N MET A 342 3.24 13.83 -17.68
CA MET A 342 3.25 12.45 -18.17
C MET A 342 4.15 12.30 -19.41
N ASN A 343 4.16 13.26 -20.34
CA ASN A 343 5.09 13.23 -21.47
C ASN A 343 6.55 13.30 -21.04
N ALA A 344 6.87 14.14 -20.05
CA ALA A 344 8.24 14.21 -19.52
C ALA A 344 8.69 12.89 -18.91
N LEU A 345 7.79 12.26 -18.12
CA LEU A 345 8.06 10.97 -17.50
C LEU A 345 8.20 9.86 -18.54
N LEU A 346 7.31 9.79 -19.55
CA LEU A 346 7.40 8.85 -20.66
C LEU A 346 8.70 8.99 -21.44
N ASN A 347 9.09 10.23 -21.79
CA ASN A 347 10.36 10.49 -22.47
C ASN A 347 11.55 10.06 -21.60
N TYR A 348 11.49 10.28 -20.31
CA TYR A 348 12.52 9.86 -19.38
C TYR A 348 12.65 8.32 -19.37
N LEU A 349 11.55 7.59 -19.19
CA LEU A 349 11.54 6.12 -19.17
C LEU A 349 12.03 5.53 -20.49
N ASN A 350 11.57 6.07 -21.63
CA ASN A 350 12.02 5.66 -22.95
C ASN A 350 13.54 5.90 -23.14
N SER A 351 14.07 7.01 -22.64
CA SER A 351 15.52 7.29 -22.70
C SER A 351 16.37 6.31 -21.89
N LYS A 352 15.75 5.65 -20.90
CA LYS A 352 16.38 4.61 -20.07
C LYS A 352 16.11 3.19 -20.60
N GLY A 353 15.34 3.05 -21.68
CA GLY A 353 15.00 1.76 -22.27
C GLY A 353 14.17 0.86 -21.33
N THR A 354 13.31 1.46 -20.48
CA THR A 354 12.45 0.73 -19.55
C THR A 354 10.97 0.91 -19.89
N GLU A 355 10.22 -0.17 -19.77
CA GLU A 355 8.75 -0.18 -19.99
C GLU A 355 7.96 -0.03 -18.68
N LYS A 356 8.65 0.08 -17.55
CA LYS A 356 8.04 0.18 -16.22
C LYS A 356 8.73 1.28 -15.42
N LEU A 357 7.93 2.16 -14.82
CA LEU A 357 8.38 3.07 -13.76
C LEU A 357 8.53 2.27 -12.47
N ILE A 358 9.75 2.20 -11.93
CA ILE A 358 10.03 1.69 -10.59
C ILE A 358 10.55 2.86 -9.77
N ALA A 359 9.85 3.20 -8.69
CA ALA A 359 10.15 4.37 -7.88
C ALA A 359 9.79 4.13 -6.41
N LYS A 360 10.15 5.08 -5.55
CA LYS A 360 9.71 5.11 -4.15
C LYS A 360 8.80 6.30 -3.90
N THR A 361 7.77 6.12 -3.09
CA THR A 361 6.91 7.21 -2.64
C THR A 361 6.80 7.25 -1.12
N GLN A 362 6.90 8.47 -0.58
CA GLN A 362 6.54 8.81 0.79
C GLN A 362 5.40 9.84 0.81
N LEU A 363 4.71 10.05 -0.32
CA LEU A 363 3.69 11.08 -0.46
C LEU A 363 2.75 11.13 0.75
N MET A 364 2.79 12.24 1.48
CA MET A 364 1.85 12.57 2.53
C MET A 364 0.69 13.38 1.94
N VAL A 365 -0.53 12.92 2.13
CA VAL A 365 -1.75 13.64 1.72
C VAL A 365 -2.46 14.13 2.98
N THR A 366 -2.54 15.45 3.15
CA THR A 366 -3.18 16.11 4.30
C THR A 366 -4.22 17.12 3.81
N PRO A 367 -5.09 17.62 4.68
CA PRO A 367 -5.95 18.75 4.36
C PRO A 367 -5.16 19.89 3.69
N GLY A 368 -5.68 20.37 2.56
CA GLY A 368 -5.01 21.37 1.69
C GLY A 368 -4.24 20.77 0.51
N TYR A 369 -4.04 19.44 0.45
CA TYR A 369 -3.49 18.79 -0.74
C TYR A 369 -4.42 18.96 -1.95
N GLN A 370 -3.83 19.33 -3.09
CA GLN A 370 -4.55 19.48 -4.36
C GLN A 370 -4.36 18.23 -5.21
N PHE A 371 -5.41 17.41 -5.31
CA PHE A 371 -5.39 16.19 -6.13
C PHE A 371 -5.20 16.56 -7.61
N LYS A 372 -4.27 15.90 -8.28
CA LYS A 372 -3.90 16.19 -9.67
C LYS A 372 -4.55 15.24 -10.66
N VAL A 373 -4.69 13.97 -10.29
CA VAL A 373 -5.13 12.90 -11.21
C VAL A 373 -6.46 12.31 -10.76
N CYS A 374 -6.60 11.94 -9.49
CA CYS A 374 -7.77 11.23 -8.98
C CYS A 374 -9.00 12.13 -8.84
N ASN A 375 -10.18 11.60 -9.19
CA ASN A 375 -11.50 12.23 -9.02
C ASN A 375 -12.30 11.64 -7.86
N ALA A 376 -11.97 10.40 -7.45
CA ALA A 376 -12.62 9.71 -6.35
C ALA A 376 -11.71 8.68 -5.71
N LEU A 377 -12.03 8.31 -4.48
CA LEU A 377 -11.36 7.28 -3.71
C LEU A 377 -12.38 6.27 -3.18
N ILE A 378 -12.15 4.97 -3.47
CA ILE A 378 -12.81 3.86 -2.79
C ILE A 378 -11.86 3.36 -1.72
N THR A 379 -12.30 3.29 -0.46
CA THR A 379 -11.44 2.86 0.65
C THR A 379 -12.23 2.29 1.83
N ASN A 380 -11.52 1.65 2.80
CA ASN A 380 -12.10 1.25 4.08
C ASN A 380 -12.19 2.43 5.05
N PHE A 381 -12.86 2.23 6.20
CA PHE A 381 -12.77 3.14 7.34
C PHE A 381 -11.44 2.94 8.08
N HIS A 382 -10.77 4.03 8.40
CA HIS A 382 -9.41 4.05 8.92
C HIS A 382 -9.36 4.26 10.43
N GLN A 383 -8.25 3.88 11.05
CA GLN A 383 -8.01 4.09 12.47
C GLN A 383 -7.98 5.60 12.83
N PRO A 384 -8.38 5.97 14.06
CA PRO A 384 -8.12 7.29 14.59
C PRO A 384 -6.60 7.59 14.59
N LYS A 385 -6.23 8.86 14.46
CA LYS A 385 -4.84 9.34 14.45
C LYS A 385 -3.94 8.65 13.41
N SER A 386 -4.50 8.28 12.26
CA SER A 386 -3.74 7.64 11.18
C SER A 386 -3.53 8.58 10.00
N THR A 387 -2.41 8.40 9.28
CA THR A 387 -2.15 9.12 8.03
C THR A 387 -3.20 8.83 6.96
N LEU A 388 -3.89 7.69 7.05
CA LEU A 388 -4.96 7.32 6.12
C LEU A 388 -6.23 8.15 6.37
N LEU A 389 -6.54 8.48 7.62
CA LEU A 389 -7.66 9.37 7.95
C LEU A 389 -7.42 10.81 7.45
N LEU A 390 -6.14 11.25 7.41
CA LEU A 390 -5.79 12.54 6.81
C LEU A 390 -6.14 12.62 5.34
N ILE A 391 -6.05 11.52 4.58
CA ILE A 391 -6.47 11.47 3.17
C ILE A 391 -7.98 11.75 3.06
N ILE A 392 -8.77 11.14 3.95
CA ILE A 392 -10.22 11.37 3.97
C ILE A 392 -10.51 12.84 4.31
N ALA A 393 -9.83 13.39 5.31
CA ALA A 393 -9.96 14.79 5.68
C ALA A 393 -9.48 15.75 4.56
N ALA A 394 -8.49 15.34 3.76
CA ALA A 394 -8.07 16.11 2.59
C ALA A 394 -9.15 16.16 1.49
N ILE A 395 -9.95 15.10 1.36
CA ILE A 395 -11.05 15.02 0.38
C ILE A 395 -12.29 15.76 0.87
N THR A 396 -12.66 15.57 2.14
CA THR A 396 -13.97 15.96 2.67
C THR A 396 -13.94 17.22 3.55
N GLY A 397 -12.74 17.74 3.86
CA GLY A 397 -12.60 18.76 4.90
C GLY A 397 -13.11 18.22 6.25
N ASP A 398 -13.73 19.08 7.06
CA ASP A 398 -14.28 18.71 8.37
C ASP A 398 -15.48 17.75 8.32
N GLU A 399 -16.06 17.53 7.14
CA GLU A 399 -17.18 16.59 6.96
C GLU A 399 -16.78 15.13 7.27
N TRP A 400 -15.48 14.79 7.28
CA TRP A 400 -15.04 13.47 7.68
C TRP A 400 -15.61 13.05 9.05
N LYS A 401 -15.74 14.00 9.98
CA LYS A 401 -16.29 13.75 11.33
C LYS A 401 -17.73 13.26 11.26
N LYS A 402 -18.55 13.90 10.41
CA LYS A 402 -19.95 13.49 10.20
C LYS A 402 -20.04 12.13 9.50
N VAL A 403 -19.18 11.89 8.50
CA VAL A 403 -19.12 10.60 7.79
C VAL A 403 -18.80 9.46 8.75
N TYR A 404 -17.79 9.63 9.61
CA TYR A 404 -17.38 8.60 10.56
C TYR A 404 -18.40 8.41 11.69
N ALA A 405 -19.02 9.49 12.19
CA ALA A 405 -20.12 9.40 13.16
C ALA A 405 -21.30 8.61 12.55
N HIS A 406 -21.71 8.96 11.32
CA HIS A 406 -22.76 8.23 10.60
C HIS A 406 -22.44 6.74 10.45
N ALA A 407 -21.20 6.40 10.07
CA ALA A 407 -20.80 5.00 9.92
C ALA A 407 -20.86 4.24 11.26
N LEU A 408 -20.44 4.87 12.38
CA LEU A 408 -20.52 4.26 13.71
C LEU A 408 -21.95 4.05 14.17
N GLU A 409 -22.84 5.00 13.92
CA GLU A 409 -24.27 4.95 14.29
C GLU A 409 -25.08 3.93 13.46
N ASN A 410 -24.67 3.70 12.19
CA ASN A 410 -25.36 2.82 11.25
C ASN A 410 -24.70 1.45 11.07
N ASP A 411 -24.02 0.95 12.10
CA ASP A 411 -23.46 -0.41 12.16
C ASP A 411 -22.52 -0.76 11.00
N TYR A 412 -21.72 0.19 10.54
CA TYR A 412 -20.59 -0.11 9.68
C TYR A 412 -19.46 -0.76 10.48
N ARG A 413 -18.78 -1.71 9.85
CA ARG A 413 -17.60 -2.36 10.39
C ARG A 413 -16.35 -1.65 9.86
N PHE A 414 -15.33 -1.55 10.70
CA PHE A 414 -14.14 -0.74 10.45
C PHE A 414 -12.92 -1.59 10.13
N LEU A 415 -11.92 -0.95 9.51
CA LEU A 415 -10.58 -1.43 9.18
C LEU A 415 -10.57 -2.48 8.06
N SER A 416 -9.53 -3.33 8.00
CA SER A 416 -9.17 -4.14 6.82
C SER A 416 -10.29 -5.06 6.30
N TYR A 417 -10.98 -5.74 7.19
CA TYR A 417 -12.11 -6.63 6.84
C TYR A 417 -13.47 -5.94 6.98
N GLY A 418 -13.44 -4.67 7.34
CA GLY A 418 -14.63 -3.86 7.52
C GLY A 418 -15.32 -3.48 6.22
N ASP A 419 -16.30 -2.62 6.34
CA ASP A 419 -17.03 -2.05 5.23
C ASP A 419 -16.20 -0.95 4.55
N GLY A 420 -16.70 -0.35 3.47
CA GLY A 420 -15.95 0.67 2.77
C GLY A 420 -16.78 1.87 2.39
N SER A 421 -16.12 2.78 1.71
CA SER A 421 -16.65 4.06 1.30
C SER A 421 -16.16 4.48 -0.07
N LEU A 422 -16.96 5.26 -0.78
CA LEU A 422 -16.65 5.95 -2.01
C LEU A 422 -16.74 7.46 -1.75
N PHE A 423 -15.63 8.16 -1.91
CA PHE A 423 -15.54 9.62 -1.76
C PHE A 423 -15.29 10.30 -3.10
N TRP A 424 -16.21 11.18 -3.52
CA TRP A 424 -16.04 12.01 -4.70
C TRP A 424 -15.31 13.33 -4.36
N MET A 425 -14.31 13.69 -5.17
CA MET A 425 -13.49 14.89 -5.00
C MET A 425 -14.03 16.01 -5.88
N HIS A 426 -14.47 17.11 -5.30
CA HIS A 426 -15.06 18.26 -6.03
C HIS A 426 -14.14 19.48 -6.11
N ASN A 427 -13.12 19.55 -5.26
CA ASN A 427 -12.16 20.68 -5.26
C ASN A 427 -10.88 20.24 -6.00
N ARG A 428 -10.79 20.60 -7.26
CA ARG A 428 -9.58 20.52 -8.07
C ARG A 428 -9.06 21.91 -8.42
#